data_294609c5a229d04f9b453b1ab633e4d4
#
_entry.id   294609c5a229d04f9b453b1ab633e4d4
#
_cell.length_a   1.000
_cell.length_b   1.000
_cell.length_c   1.000
_cell.angle_alpha   90.00
_cell.angle_beta   90.00
_cell.angle_gamma   90.00
#
_symmetry.space_group_name_H-M   'P 1'
#
loop_
_entity.id
_entity.type
_entity.pdbx_description
1 polymer ?
#
loop_
_entity_poly.entity_id
_entity_poly.type
_entity_poly.pdbx_seq_one_letter_code
_entity_poly.pdbx_strand_id
1 'polypeptide(L)'
;MSRLILTALIILATAANIPAQGIPKWDLYGGYSEDLAGSGIADQGQLPTNGVQVELDRVVTSYFRVSSQFNAQFADHVVNIAPPPPPGGGHVNSKELLGLFGPEATYRGLNRFDIFGHFLIGLAYGRDNEFPKIPTATYTTWAYALGGGVDLKIARRVSARLLGFDWITTHFPVNSPEAQDNWRLTSGFVFHLGK
;
A
#
# COMPACT_ATOMS: atom_id res chain seq x y z
N MET A 1 -4.93 23.98 2.77
CA MET A 1 -4.01 23.63 1.67
C MET A 1 -2.65 24.36 1.74
N SER A 2 -2.57 25.67 2.05
CA SER A 2 -1.29 26.44 2.06
C SER A 2 -0.25 25.93 3.07
N ARG A 3 -0.65 25.47 4.26
CA ARG A 3 0.29 25.01 5.30
C ARG A 3 0.99 23.69 4.96
N LEU A 4 0.30 22.77 4.29
CA LEU A 4 0.88 21.50 3.83
C LEU A 4 1.92 21.71 2.71
N ILE A 5 1.65 22.63 1.79
CA ILE A 5 2.59 23.00 0.72
C ILE A 5 3.84 23.67 1.29
N LEU A 6 3.69 24.53 2.29
CA LEU A 6 4.81 25.18 2.95
C LEU A 6 5.70 24.19 3.72
N THR A 7 5.08 23.25 4.41
CA THR A 7 5.81 22.18 5.13
C THR A 7 6.58 21.27 4.16
N ALA A 8 5.98 20.90 3.04
CA ALA A 8 6.64 20.14 1.98
C ALA A 8 7.82 20.88 1.35
N LEU A 9 7.68 22.20 1.13
CA LEU A 9 8.75 23.05 0.61
C LEU A 9 9.93 23.21 1.59
N ILE A 10 9.68 23.31 2.89
CA ILE A 10 10.72 23.37 3.93
C ILE A 10 11.50 22.06 3.99
N ILE A 11 10.82 20.91 3.92
CA ILE A 11 11.46 19.58 3.87
C ILE A 11 12.34 19.45 2.61
N LEU A 12 11.87 19.95 1.47
CA LEU A 12 12.63 19.95 0.21
C LEU A 12 13.91 20.82 0.31
N ALA A 13 13.85 21.96 0.99
CA ALA A 13 14.97 22.90 1.12
C ALA A 13 16.08 22.41 2.04
N THR A 14 15.73 21.65 3.10
CA THR A 14 16.71 21.12 4.07
C THR A 14 17.48 19.88 3.55
N ALA A 15 16.98 19.19 2.53
CA ALA A 15 17.61 18.04 1.91
C ALA A 15 18.85 18.38 1.01
N ALA A 16 19.32 19.65 1.02
CA ALA A 16 20.29 20.16 0.04
C ALA A 16 21.72 19.61 0.12
N ASN A 17 22.13 19.03 1.26
CA ASN A 17 23.52 18.61 1.49
C ASN A 17 23.62 17.23 2.17
N ILE A 18 23.14 16.17 1.51
CA ILE A 18 23.32 14.82 2.02
C ILE A 18 24.56 14.20 1.34
N PRO A 19 25.64 13.88 2.07
CA PRO A 19 26.81 13.22 1.49
C PRO A 19 26.45 11.81 1.00
N ALA A 20 27.16 11.35 -0.04
CA ALA A 20 27.01 10.00 -0.59
C ALA A 20 27.10 8.94 0.51
N GLN A 21 26.03 8.16 0.65
CA GLN A 21 25.92 7.13 1.69
C GLN A 21 26.39 5.79 1.15
N GLY A 22 27.01 4.97 2.00
CA GLY A 22 27.19 3.56 1.70
C GLY A 22 25.82 2.88 1.50
N ILE A 23 25.77 1.83 0.68
CA ILE A 23 24.53 1.08 0.41
C ILE A 23 24.07 0.42 1.69
N PRO A 24 22.84 0.67 2.20
CA PRO A 24 22.31 0.00 3.37
C PRO A 24 22.12 -1.49 3.08
N LYS A 25 22.10 -2.32 4.14
CA LYS A 25 21.81 -3.76 3.99
C LYS A 25 20.30 -4.04 3.96
N TRP A 26 19.54 -3.21 4.66
CA TRP A 26 18.10 -3.33 4.79
C TRP A 26 17.45 -1.98 4.68
N ASP A 27 16.30 -1.93 4.05
CA ASP A 27 15.39 -0.78 4.08
C ASP A 27 14.09 -1.23 4.74
N LEU A 28 13.59 -0.43 5.70
CA LEU A 28 12.32 -0.65 6.38
C LEU A 28 11.41 0.53 6.06
N TYR A 29 10.33 0.27 5.36
CA TYR A 29 9.28 1.25 5.10
C TYR A 29 8.12 1.06 6.05
N GLY A 30 7.51 2.16 6.48
CA GLY A 30 6.24 2.21 7.16
C GLY A 30 5.44 3.43 6.73
N GLY A 31 4.17 3.22 6.40
CA GLY A 31 3.36 4.32 5.88
C GLY A 31 1.87 4.04 5.79
N TYR A 32 1.18 5.07 5.35
CA TYR A 32 -0.24 5.05 5.02
C TYR A 32 -0.44 4.48 3.62
N SER A 33 -1.55 3.76 3.45
CA SER A 33 -1.98 3.24 2.15
C SER A 33 -3.46 3.50 1.92
N GLU A 34 -3.82 3.77 0.67
CA GLU A 34 -5.19 3.99 0.22
C GLU A 34 -5.42 3.21 -1.06
N ASP A 35 -6.42 2.32 -1.05
CA ASP A 35 -6.86 1.63 -2.25
C ASP A 35 -7.98 2.44 -2.92
N LEU A 36 -7.74 2.83 -4.17
CA LEU A 36 -8.64 3.71 -4.95
C LEU A 36 -9.78 2.96 -5.64
N ALA A 37 -9.60 1.66 -5.88
CA ALA A 37 -10.64 0.78 -6.38
C ALA A 37 -11.02 -0.15 -5.23
N GLY A 38 -12.26 -0.15 -4.82
CA GLY A 38 -12.71 -1.00 -3.72
C GLY A 38 -12.52 -2.48 -4.04
N SER A 39 -12.18 -3.27 -3.04
CA SER A 39 -12.25 -4.72 -3.11
C SER A 39 -13.63 -5.11 -3.65
N GLY A 40 -13.68 -5.87 -4.74
CA GLY A 40 -14.89 -6.20 -5.51
C GLY A 40 -15.96 -7.03 -4.79
N ILE A 41 -16.17 -6.79 -3.50
CA ILE A 41 -17.13 -7.49 -2.65
C ILE A 41 -18.53 -6.90 -2.75
N ALA A 42 -18.67 -5.69 -3.28
CA ALA A 42 -19.99 -5.10 -3.43
C ALA A 42 -20.23 -4.70 -4.88
N ASP A 43 -21.32 -5.21 -5.43
CA ASP A 43 -21.97 -4.77 -6.67
C ASP A 43 -22.42 -3.28 -6.62
N GLN A 44 -21.94 -2.52 -5.63
CA GLN A 44 -22.36 -1.16 -5.28
C GLN A 44 -21.23 -0.13 -5.27
N GLY A 45 -20.41 -0.13 -6.30
CA GLY A 45 -19.44 0.94 -6.50
C GLY A 45 -18.14 0.71 -5.70
N GLN A 46 -17.06 1.08 -6.33
CA GLN A 46 -15.72 1.03 -5.77
C GLN A 46 -15.59 2.04 -4.63
N LEU A 47 -15.46 1.54 -3.40
CA LEU A 47 -15.30 2.38 -2.22
C LEU A 47 -13.81 2.42 -1.83
N PRO A 48 -13.23 3.61 -1.63
CA PRO A 48 -11.84 3.71 -1.20
C PRO A 48 -11.66 3.09 0.19
N THR A 49 -10.61 2.32 0.36
CA THR A 49 -10.22 1.75 1.66
C THR A 49 -8.92 2.36 2.14
N ASN A 50 -8.80 2.52 3.45
CA ASN A 50 -7.64 3.13 4.07
C ASN A 50 -6.89 2.11 4.91
N GLY A 51 -5.58 2.22 4.93
CA GLY A 51 -4.79 1.24 5.64
C GLY A 51 -3.37 1.67 5.96
N VAL A 52 -2.61 0.69 6.40
CA VAL A 52 -1.20 0.84 6.71
C VAL A 52 -0.39 -0.20 5.96
N GLN A 53 0.82 0.19 5.56
CA GLN A 53 1.77 -0.68 4.88
C GLN A 53 3.11 -0.68 5.60
N VAL A 54 3.66 -1.86 5.76
CA VAL A 54 5.04 -2.08 6.20
C VAL A 54 5.76 -2.90 5.14
N GLU A 55 6.99 -2.51 4.82
CA GLU A 55 7.81 -3.19 3.82
C GLU A 55 9.22 -3.36 4.36
N LEU A 56 9.79 -4.53 4.19
CA LEU A 56 11.15 -4.86 4.56
C LEU A 56 11.89 -5.33 3.31
N ASP A 57 12.91 -4.56 2.92
CA ASP A 57 13.71 -4.85 1.74
C ASP A 57 15.11 -5.30 2.13
N ARG A 58 15.52 -6.42 1.56
CA ARG A 58 16.91 -6.84 1.60
C ARG A 58 17.63 -6.30 0.39
N VAL A 59 18.57 -5.42 0.60
CA VAL A 59 19.41 -4.85 -0.46
C VAL A 59 20.46 -5.90 -0.89
N VAL A 60 20.38 -6.34 -2.12
CA VAL A 60 21.29 -7.35 -2.71
C VAL A 60 22.42 -6.66 -3.48
N THR A 61 22.06 -5.64 -4.28
CA THR A 61 23.01 -4.80 -5.02
C THR A 61 22.57 -3.33 -4.96
N SER A 62 23.34 -2.43 -5.57
CA SER A 62 22.94 -1.02 -5.68
C SER A 62 21.65 -0.78 -6.47
N TYR A 63 21.26 -1.74 -7.31
CA TYR A 63 20.11 -1.63 -8.23
C TYR A 63 19.02 -2.66 -7.97
N PHE A 64 19.25 -3.62 -7.06
CA PHE A 64 18.34 -4.74 -6.85
C PHE A 64 18.11 -5.01 -5.35
N ARG A 65 16.84 -5.14 -5.00
CA ARG A 65 16.36 -5.52 -3.67
C ARG A 65 15.41 -6.70 -3.78
N VAL A 66 15.24 -7.39 -2.67
CA VAL A 66 14.16 -8.36 -2.46
C VAL A 66 13.24 -7.76 -1.43
N SER A 67 12.01 -7.51 -1.82
CA SER A 67 11.01 -6.85 -0.99
C SER A 67 10.04 -7.86 -0.37
N SER A 68 9.66 -7.60 0.88
CA SER A 68 8.58 -8.27 1.60
C SER A 68 7.63 -7.21 2.11
N GLN A 69 6.41 -7.19 1.60
CA GLN A 69 5.39 -6.19 1.89
C GLN A 69 4.24 -6.81 2.68
N PHE A 70 3.84 -6.15 3.75
CA PHE A 70 2.61 -6.45 4.49
C PHE A 70 1.72 -5.21 4.49
N ASN A 71 0.46 -5.40 4.12
CA ASN A 71 -0.53 -4.34 4.07
C ASN A 71 -1.80 -4.76 4.79
N ALA A 72 -2.40 -3.83 5.53
CA ALA A 72 -3.67 -3.99 6.20
C ALA A 72 -4.62 -2.85 5.81
N GLN A 73 -5.72 -3.18 5.15
CA GLN A 73 -6.76 -2.25 4.71
C GLN A 73 -8.02 -2.43 5.54
N PHE A 74 -8.69 -1.31 5.79
CA PHE A 74 -9.91 -1.24 6.57
C PHE A 74 -10.96 -0.40 5.83
N ALA A 75 -12.16 -0.93 5.72
CA ALA A 75 -13.30 -0.23 5.18
C ALA A 75 -14.47 -0.34 6.18
N ASP A 76 -15.11 0.79 6.45
CA ASP A 76 -16.34 0.86 7.23
C ASP A 76 -17.35 1.67 6.43
N HIS A 77 -18.38 1.02 5.92
CA HIS A 77 -19.34 1.62 5.01
C HIS A 77 -20.77 1.34 5.42
N VAL A 78 -21.62 2.35 5.27
CA VAL A 78 -23.07 2.22 5.37
C VAL A 78 -23.62 1.90 3.99
N VAL A 79 -24.19 0.71 3.82
CA VAL A 79 -24.79 0.27 2.55
C VAL A 79 -26.30 0.49 2.60
N ASN A 80 -26.85 1.18 1.63
CA ASN A 80 -28.29 1.26 1.42
C ASN A 80 -28.76 0.03 0.62
N ILE A 81 -29.26 -0.97 1.32
CA ILE A 81 -29.80 -2.17 0.69
C ILE A 81 -31.27 -1.91 0.29
N ALA A 82 -31.60 -2.01 -1.00
CA ALA A 82 -32.98 -1.98 -1.48
C ALA A 82 -33.54 -3.42 -1.60
N PRO A 83 -34.80 -3.71 -1.25
CA PRO A 83 -35.88 -2.88 -0.70
C PRO A 83 -35.71 -2.60 0.80
N PRO A 84 -36.44 -1.63 1.35
CA PRO A 84 -35.97 -0.79 2.46
C PRO A 84 -35.42 -1.62 3.62
N PRO A 85 -34.18 -1.30 4.05
CA PRO A 85 -33.61 -1.91 5.24
C PRO A 85 -34.42 -1.52 6.48
N PRO A 86 -34.34 -2.28 7.57
CA PRO A 86 -34.82 -1.79 8.85
C PRO A 86 -34.17 -0.43 9.15
N PRO A 87 -34.85 0.48 9.87
CA PRO A 87 -34.32 1.80 10.19
C PRO A 87 -32.92 1.68 10.78
N GLY A 88 -31.90 2.15 10.08
CA GLY A 88 -30.51 2.08 10.53
C GLY A 88 -29.46 1.73 9.46
N GLY A 89 -29.88 1.35 8.24
CA GLY A 89 -28.92 0.94 7.19
C GLY A 89 -28.16 -0.37 7.54
N GLY A 90 -27.55 -1.00 6.56
CA GLY A 90 -26.59 -2.09 6.77
C GLY A 90 -25.17 -1.48 6.97
N HIS A 91 -24.45 -1.91 8.00
CA HIS A 91 -23.01 -1.61 8.14
C HIS A 91 -22.21 -2.77 7.57
N VAL A 92 -21.33 -2.49 6.62
CA VAL A 92 -20.34 -3.45 6.13
C VAL A 92 -18.99 -3.03 6.66
N ASN A 93 -18.37 -3.92 7.43
CA ASN A 93 -17.02 -3.74 7.93
C ASN A 93 -16.11 -4.77 7.23
N SER A 94 -15.28 -4.31 6.32
CA SER A 94 -14.37 -5.13 5.55
C SER A 94 -12.93 -4.93 6.02
N LYS A 95 -12.19 -6.03 6.10
CA LYS A 95 -10.76 -6.04 6.42
C LYS A 95 -10.04 -6.87 5.40
N GLU A 96 -8.98 -6.32 4.83
CA GLU A 96 -8.10 -7.02 3.91
C GLU A 96 -6.66 -6.98 4.43
N LEU A 97 -6.00 -8.13 4.42
CA LEU A 97 -4.58 -8.28 4.74
C LEU A 97 -3.87 -8.85 3.53
N LEU A 98 -2.81 -8.18 3.08
CA LEU A 98 -1.94 -8.68 2.02
C LEU A 98 -0.54 -8.95 2.56
N GLY A 99 0.01 -10.11 2.19
CA GLY A 99 1.41 -10.46 2.37
C GLY A 99 2.02 -10.77 1.02
N LEU A 100 2.92 -9.91 0.53
CA LEU A 100 3.52 -10.00 -0.80
C LEU A 100 5.03 -10.05 -0.68
N PHE A 101 5.69 -10.71 -1.65
CA PHE A 101 7.13 -10.87 -1.71
C PHE A 101 7.60 -10.91 -3.16
N GLY A 102 8.76 -10.31 -3.44
CA GLY A 102 9.31 -10.37 -4.80
C GLY A 102 10.50 -9.46 -5.05
N PRO A 103 10.94 -9.41 -6.31
CA PRO A 103 12.05 -8.57 -6.76
C PRO A 103 11.64 -7.10 -6.85
N GLU A 104 12.60 -6.24 -6.52
CA GLU A 104 12.51 -4.81 -6.70
C GLU A 104 13.78 -4.26 -7.35
N ALA A 105 13.60 -3.45 -8.38
CA ALA A 105 14.66 -2.68 -9.02
C ALA A 105 14.64 -1.25 -8.47
N THR A 106 15.83 -0.72 -8.12
CA THR A 106 15.97 0.64 -7.59
C THR A 106 17.04 1.41 -8.38
N TYR A 107 16.72 2.63 -8.76
CA TYR A 107 17.67 3.56 -9.34
C TYR A 107 18.03 4.68 -8.35
N ARG A 108 19.27 4.64 -7.87
CA ARG A 108 19.82 5.58 -6.86
C ARG A 108 20.74 6.65 -7.46
N GLY A 109 20.70 6.83 -8.78
CA GLY A 109 21.58 7.76 -9.50
C GLY A 109 21.22 9.24 -9.32
N LEU A 110 20.06 9.56 -8.76
CA LEU A 110 19.64 10.93 -8.48
C LEU A 110 20.08 11.34 -7.07
N ASN A 111 20.66 12.55 -6.96
CA ASN A 111 21.26 13.01 -5.69
C ASN A 111 20.29 12.99 -4.51
N ARG A 112 18.99 13.27 -4.75
CA ARG A 112 17.96 13.41 -3.70
C ARG A 112 16.85 12.40 -3.78
N PHE A 113 16.71 11.69 -4.90
CA PHE A 113 15.62 10.78 -5.13
C PHE A 113 16.13 9.38 -5.42
N ASP A 114 15.43 8.39 -4.90
CA ASP A 114 15.52 7.00 -5.33
C ASP A 114 14.19 6.66 -6.02
N ILE A 115 14.27 6.08 -7.21
CA ILE A 115 13.11 5.59 -7.97
C ILE A 115 13.17 4.08 -7.91
N PHE A 116 12.04 3.45 -7.62
CA PHE A 116 11.96 1.99 -7.58
C PHE A 116 10.75 1.47 -8.33
N GLY A 117 10.85 0.22 -8.76
CA GLY A 117 9.76 -0.55 -9.34
C GLY A 117 9.86 -2.01 -8.91
N HIS A 118 8.73 -2.64 -8.63
CA HIS A 118 8.68 -4.01 -8.13
C HIS A 118 7.60 -4.85 -8.78
N PHE A 119 7.81 -6.17 -8.75
CA PHE A 119 6.81 -7.18 -8.99
C PHE A 119 6.74 -8.12 -7.79
N LEU A 120 5.59 -8.17 -7.14
CA LEU A 120 5.39 -8.94 -5.92
C LEU A 120 4.28 -9.97 -6.11
N ILE A 121 4.39 -11.12 -5.44
CA ILE A 121 3.40 -12.17 -5.41
C ILE A 121 3.20 -12.66 -3.97
N GLY A 122 1.99 -13.08 -3.62
CA GLY A 122 1.73 -13.61 -2.30
C GLY A 122 0.27 -13.96 -2.07
N LEU A 123 -0.22 -13.67 -0.87
CA LEU A 123 -1.56 -14.02 -0.43
C LEU A 123 -2.32 -12.78 0.04
N ALA A 124 -3.60 -12.76 -0.31
CA ALA A 124 -4.58 -11.83 0.21
C ALA A 124 -5.56 -12.60 1.11
N TYR A 125 -5.85 -12.04 2.28
CA TYR A 125 -6.84 -12.51 3.23
C TYR A 125 -7.89 -11.43 3.41
N GLY A 126 -9.13 -11.74 3.02
CA GLY A 126 -10.29 -10.87 3.18
C GLY A 126 -11.25 -11.39 4.24
N ARG A 127 -11.79 -10.48 5.04
CA ARG A 127 -12.85 -10.76 5.99
C ARG A 127 -13.91 -9.69 5.92
N ASP A 128 -15.14 -10.12 5.62
CA ASP A 128 -16.32 -9.26 5.56
C ASP A 128 -17.31 -9.60 6.65
N ASN A 129 -17.78 -8.56 7.33
CA ASN A 129 -18.88 -8.63 8.28
C ASN A 129 -20.00 -7.73 7.77
N GLU A 130 -21.08 -8.32 7.34
CA GLU A 130 -22.31 -7.59 7.02
C GLU A 130 -23.30 -7.72 8.18
N PHE A 131 -23.64 -6.63 8.84
CA PHE A 131 -24.61 -6.62 9.92
C PHE A 131 -25.96 -6.12 9.37
N PRO A 132 -27.12 -6.77 9.67
CA PRO A 132 -27.35 -7.78 10.73
C PRO A 132 -27.56 -9.23 10.28
N LYS A 133 -27.33 -9.63 9.04
CA LYS A 133 -27.92 -10.88 8.52
C LYS A 133 -26.98 -11.88 7.87
N ILE A 134 -25.75 -11.54 7.52
CA ILE A 134 -24.87 -12.46 6.80
C ILE A 134 -23.74 -12.93 7.73
N PRO A 135 -23.48 -14.24 7.82
CA PRO A 135 -22.37 -14.75 8.60
C PRO A 135 -21.05 -14.21 8.03
N THR A 136 -20.13 -13.88 8.93
CA THR A 136 -18.76 -13.48 8.56
C THR A 136 -18.16 -14.42 7.53
N ALA A 137 -17.88 -13.90 6.35
CA ALA A 137 -17.19 -14.64 5.31
C ALA A 137 -15.69 -14.34 5.36
N THR A 138 -14.89 -15.38 5.19
CA THR A 138 -13.44 -15.30 5.23
C THR A 138 -12.89 -15.96 3.98
N TYR A 139 -12.02 -15.26 3.27
CA TYR A 139 -11.46 -15.73 2.01
C TYR A 139 -9.95 -15.57 2.03
N THR A 140 -9.26 -16.54 1.45
CA THR A 140 -7.81 -16.46 1.21
C THR A 140 -7.56 -16.77 -0.26
N THR A 141 -6.79 -15.92 -0.92
CA THR A 141 -6.50 -16.06 -2.34
C THR A 141 -5.09 -15.62 -2.67
N TRP A 142 -4.64 -15.95 -3.87
CA TRP A 142 -3.42 -15.41 -4.43
C TRP A 142 -3.58 -13.96 -4.83
N ALA A 143 -2.51 -13.20 -4.63
CA ALA A 143 -2.42 -11.82 -5.05
C ALA A 143 -1.07 -11.56 -5.70
N TYR A 144 -1.04 -10.65 -6.66
CA TYR A 144 0.19 -10.10 -7.19
C TYR A 144 0.07 -8.59 -7.35
N ALA A 145 1.20 -7.91 -7.26
CA ALA A 145 1.30 -6.47 -7.42
C ALA A 145 2.42 -6.12 -8.38
N LEU A 146 2.13 -5.15 -9.24
CA LEU A 146 3.11 -4.48 -10.09
C LEU A 146 3.07 -3.00 -9.75
N GLY A 147 4.20 -2.46 -9.32
CA GLY A 147 4.21 -1.09 -8.86
C GLY A 147 5.58 -0.48 -8.76
N GLY A 148 5.63 0.64 -8.06
CA GLY A 148 6.86 1.38 -7.83
C GLY A 148 6.61 2.72 -7.17
N GLY A 149 7.65 3.53 -7.06
CA GLY A 149 7.51 4.81 -6.40
C GLY A 149 8.77 5.64 -6.40
N VAL A 150 8.69 6.72 -5.62
CA VAL A 150 9.77 7.71 -5.47
C VAL A 150 9.99 8.00 -3.99
N ASP A 151 11.22 7.77 -3.53
CA ASP A 151 11.70 8.08 -2.19
C ASP A 151 12.60 9.33 -2.23
N LEU A 152 12.30 10.33 -1.39
CA LEU A 152 13.09 11.53 -1.20
C LEU A 152 14.04 11.34 -0.01
N LYS A 153 15.34 11.45 -0.21
CA LYS A 153 16.35 11.39 0.86
C LYS A 153 16.25 12.63 1.74
N ILE A 154 15.83 12.45 3.00
CA ILE A 154 15.71 13.54 4.00
C ILE A 154 16.95 13.58 4.88
N ALA A 155 17.45 12.42 5.30
CA ALA A 155 18.60 12.30 6.17
C ALA A 155 19.44 11.07 5.78
N ARG A 156 20.61 10.91 6.44
CA ARG A 156 21.54 9.79 6.17
C ARG A 156 20.92 8.40 6.30
N ARG A 157 19.86 8.25 7.09
CA ARG A 157 19.21 6.98 7.38
C ARG A 157 17.70 7.01 7.17
N VAL A 158 17.17 8.10 6.63
CA VAL A 158 15.73 8.28 6.48
C VAL A 158 15.43 8.91 5.12
N SER A 159 14.51 8.29 4.39
CA SER A 159 13.86 8.86 3.21
C SER A 159 12.36 8.98 3.44
N ALA A 160 11.71 9.93 2.79
CA ALA A 160 10.25 9.98 2.71
C ALA A 160 9.82 9.36 1.39
N ARG A 161 8.94 8.36 1.43
CA ARG A 161 8.22 7.90 0.25
C ARG A 161 7.16 8.93 -0.08
N LEU A 162 7.41 9.70 -1.15
CA LEU A 162 6.49 10.75 -1.58
C LEU A 162 5.25 10.17 -2.23
N LEU A 163 5.46 9.10 -3.01
CA LEU A 163 4.43 8.38 -3.72
C LEU A 163 4.90 6.95 -3.99
N GLY A 164 4.14 5.99 -3.55
CA GLY A 164 4.14 4.63 -4.05
C GLY A 164 2.82 4.38 -4.77
N PHE A 165 2.87 3.60 -5.84
CA PHE A 165 1.72 3.25 -6.65
C PHE A 165 1.81 1.78 -7.05
N ASP A 166 0.77 1.01 -6.74
CA ASP A 166 0.67 -0.42 -7.03
C ASP A 166 -0.62 -0.73 -7.78
N TRP A 167 -0.51 -1.49 -8.84
CA TRP A 167 -1.61 -2.23 -9.42
C TRP A 167 -1.62 -3.63 -8.81
N ILE A 168 -2.70 -3.95 -8.09
CA ILE A 168 -2.86 -5.19 -7.35
C ILE A 168 -4.00 -5.98 -7.96
N THR A 169 -3.74 -7.25 -8.24
CA THR A 169 -4.77 -8.19 -8.69
C THR A 169 -4.95 -9.28 -7.65
N THR A 170 -6.20 -9.49 -7.25
CA THR A 170 -6.63 -10.56 -6.34
C THR A 170 -7.68 -11.44 -7.03
N HIS A 171 -7.86 -12.66 -6.55
CA HIS A 171 -8.81 -13.63 -7.12
C HIS A 171 -9.77 -14.15 -6.04
N PHE A 172 -10.47 -13.24 -5.34
CA PHE A 172 -11.43 -13.66 -4.34
C PHE A 172 -12.64 -14.36 -4.98
N PRO A 173 -13.07 -15.53 -4.45
CA PRO A 173 -14.16 -16.32 -5.02
C PRO A 173 -15.56 -15.75 -4.69
N VAL A 174 -15.73 -14.43 -4.67
CA VAL A 174 -16.99 -13.77 -4.28
C VAL A 174 -17.73 -13.30 -5.53
N ASN A 175 -18.85 -13.94 -5.83
CA ASN A 175 -19.82 -13.60 -6.88
C ASN A 175 -19.36 -13.55 -8.33
N SER A 176 -18.06 -13.60 -8.60
CA SER A 176 -17.49 -13.70 -9.95
C SER A 176 -16.16 -14.41 -9.91
N PRO A 177 -15.86 -15.34 -10.82
CA PRO A 177 -14.54 -15.99 -10.92
C PRO A 177 -13.48 -15.07 -11.55
N GLU A 178 -13.79 -13.80 -11.75
CA GLU A 178 -12.92 -12.85 -12.43
C GLU A 178 -11.91 -12.23 -11.44
N ALA A 179 -10.72 -11.92 -11.96
CA ALA A 179 -9.70 -11.20 -11.24
C ALA A 179 -10.18 -9.79 -10.85
N GLN A 180 -9.85 -9.36 -9.65
CA GLN A 180 -10.20 -8.04 -9.14
C GLN A 180 -8.95 -7.17 -9.15
N ASP A 181 -9.01 -6.07 -9.87
CA ASP A 181 -7.90 -5.12 -10.02
C ASP A 181 -8.12 -3.91 -9.10
N ASN A 182 -7.13 -3.64 -8.28
CA ASN A 182 -7.11 -2.51 -7.36
C ASN A 182 -5.90 -1.63 -7.60
N TRP A 183 -6.07 -0.32 -7.41
CA TRP A 183 -5.00 0.66 -7.45
C TRP A 183 -4.70 1.13 -6.03
N ARG A 184 -3.44 1.03 -5.61
CA ARG A 184 -3.01 1.47 -4.28
C ARG A 184 -2.07 2.63 -4.38
N LEU A 185 -2.33 3.66 -3.56
CA LEU A 185 -1.40 4.75 -3.29
C LEU A 185 -0.80 4.60 -1.90
N THR A 186 0.50 4.85 -1.77
CA THR A 186 1.20 4.79 -0.49
C THR A 186 2.09 5.99 -0.28
N SER A 187 2.22 6.42 0.99
CA SER A 187 3.17 7.44 1.40
C SER A 187 3.65 7.17 2.83
N GLY A 188 4.89 7.54 3.15
CA GLY A 188 5.44 7.25 4.48
C GLY A 188 6.94 7.49 4.58
N PHE A 189 7.60 6.69 5.42
CA PHE A 189 9.04 6.83 5.66
C PHE A 189 9.77 5.52 5.45
N VAL A 190 11.00 5.65 4.92
CA VAL A 190 11.94 4.53 4.73
C VAL A 190 13.13 4.74 5.66
N PHE A 191 13.43 3.75 6.47
CA PHE A 191 14.58 3.72 7.37
C PHE A 191 15.67 2.81 6.80
N HIS A 192 16.85 3.37 6.56
CA HIS A 192 18.00 2.65 6.01
C HIS A 192 18.84 2.04 7.13
N LEU A 193 18.87 0.71 7.22
CA LEU A 193 19.44 -0.04 8.32
C LEU A 193 20.68 -0.85 7.90
N GLY A 194 21.66 -0.89 8.77
CA GLY A 194 22.90 -1.63 8.54
C GLY A 194 23.85 -0.95 7.54
N LYS A 195 25.12 -1.17 7.69
CA LYS A 195 26.19 -0.83 6.76
C LYS A 195 26.87 -2.11 6.29
#